data_3405e211e0ea0bd50b6497b5b84f76f4
#
_entry.id   3405e211e0ea0bd50b6497b5b84f76f4
#
_cell.length_a   1.000
_cell.length_b   1.000
_cell.length_c   1.000
_cell.angle_alpha   90.00
_cell.angle_beta   90.00
_cell.angle_gamma   90.00
#
_symmetry.space_group_name_H-M   'P 1'
#
loop_
_entity.id
_entity.type
_entity.pdbx_description
1 polymer ?
#
loop_
_entity_poly.entity_id
_entity_poly.type
_entity_poly.pdbx_seq_one_letter_code
_entity_poly.pdbx_strand_id
1 'polypeptide(L)'
;TISPNSTIKEAAKKMIEKGVGGILVSENQEPKGILTEKDIVKNVVATSLDPSKIIVRDIMSKILVTISPDNDIYDALILMGEKDLRRLPVVNDNKVIGLLTFKDVIRIQPQLFDVIAEKFRIKDEENKLSFTEKINLEGYCERCNSYESLMNRSGSYLCEDCIVAI
;
A
#
# COMPACT_ATOMS: atom_id res chain seq x y z
N THR A 1 15.86 4.46 10.08
CA THR A 1 16.60 4.34 8.80
C THR A 1 17.53 3.13 8.82
N ILE A 2 17.97 2.68 7.65
CA ILE A 2 18.97 1.63 7.45
C ILE A 2 19.94 2.03 6.33
N SER A 3 21.16 1.52 6.36
CA SER A 3 22.14 1.72 5.28
C SER A 3 21.75 0.95 4.00
N PRO A 4 21.99 1.50 2.80
CA PRO A 4 21.79 0.78 1.55
C PRO A 4 22.70 -0.47 1.41
N ASN A 5 23.80 -0.52 2.15
CA ASN A 5 24.75 -1.63 2.14
C ASN A 5 24.43 -2.73 3.20
N SER A 6 23.43 -2.53 4.05
CA SER A 6 22.95 -3.55 4.99
C SER A 6 22.29 -4.71 4.24
N THR A 7 22.33 -5.90 4.82
CA THR A 7 21.67 -7.09 4.27
C THR A 7 20.14 -7.02 4.48
N ILE A 8 19.40 -7.75 3.65
CA ILE A 8 17.94 -7.86 3.81
C ILE A 8 17.59 -8.54 5.13
N LYS A 9 18.40 -9.47 5.62
CA LYS A 9 18.23 -10.09 6.93
C LYS A 9 18.30 -9.07 8.07
N GLU A 10 19.26 -8.13 8.02
CA GLU A 10 19.39 -7.04 9.01
C GLU A 10 18.21 -6.09 8.92
N ALA A 11 17.76 -5.75 7.70
CA ALA A 11 16.60 -4.90 7.48
C ALA A 11 15.31 -5.54 8.06
N ALA A 12 15.08 -6.81 7.79
CA ALA A 12 13.93 -7.55 8.30
C ALA A 12 13.93 -7.62 9.84
N LYS A 13 15.09 -7.91 10.47
CA LYS A 13 15.22 -7.87 11.93
C LYS A 13 14.87 -6.52 12.49
N LYS A 14 15.39 -5.44 11.90
CA LYS A 14 15.12 -4.07 12.34
C LYS A 14 13.64 -3.68 12.17
N MET A 15 12.97 -4.14 11.10
CA MET A 15 11.53 -3.94 10.92
C MET A 15 10.74 -4.63 12.03
N ILE A 16 11.07 -5.87 12.37
CA ILE A 16 10.42 -6.63 13.46
C ILE A 16 10.65 -5.95 14.80
N GLU A 17 11.89 -5.58 15.14
CA GLU A 17 12.24 -4.90 16.40
C GLU A 17 11.49 -3.58 16.59
N LYS A 18 11.22 -2.87 15.49
CA LYS A 18 10.51 -1.58 15.51
C LYS A 18 9.01 -1.70 15.26
N GLY A 19 8.49 -2.90 14.97
CA GLY A 19 7.07 -3.12 14.65
C GLY A 19 6.60 -2.35 13.40
N VAL A 20 7.46 -2.26 12.36
CA VAL A 20 7.17 -1.48 11.15
C VAL A 20 7.30 -2.33 9.89
N GLY A 21 6.35 -2.19 8.96
CA GLY A 21 6.33 -2.88 7.66
C GLY A 21 7.08 -2.13 6.55
N GLY A 22 7.99 -1.24 6.91
CA GLY A 22 8.86 -0.53 5.95
C GLY A 22 9.88 0.33 6.67
N ILE A 23 11.05 0.48 6.05
CA ILE A 23 12.18 1.21 6.61
C ILE A 23 12.77 2.14 5.56
N LEU A 24 13.11 3.35 5.99
CA LEU A 24 13.74 4.33 5.13
C LEU A 24 15.22 3.98 4.97
N VAL A 25 15.68 4.03 3.73
CA VAL A 25 17.09 3.80 3.39
C VAL A 25 17.78 5.14 3.25
N SER A 26 18.83 5.35 4.02
CA SER A 26 19.60 6.61 4.01
C SER A 26 21.09 6.34 4.09
N GLU A 27 21.87 7.24 3.48
CA GLU A 27 23.30 7.28 3.53
C GLU A 27 23.72 8.72 3.85
N ASN A 28 24.53 8.92 4.89
CA ASN A 28 24.89 10.25 5.39
C ASN A 28 23.70 11.17 5.69
N GLN A 29 22.61 10.59 6.21
CA GLN A 29 21.31 11.23 6.45
C GLN A 29 20.53 11.63 5.18
N GLU A 30 21.09 11.47 4.00
CA GLU A 30 20.37 11.69 2.75
C GLU A 30 19.44 10.50 2.43
N PRO A 31 18.19 10.76 2.02
CA PRO A 31 17.28 9.71 1.61
C PRO A 31 17.73 9.06 0.30
N LYS A 32 17.85 7.74 0.28
CA LYS A 32 18.22 6.97 -0.92
C LYS A 32 17.07 6.12 -1.45
N GLY A 33 16.12 5.76 -0.60
CA GLY A 33 14.98 4.93 -0.97
C GLY A 33 14.17 4.47 0.23
N ILE A 34 13.23 3.58 -0.03
CA ILE A 34 12.44 2.89 0.99
C ILE A 34 12.43 1.40 0.68
N LEU A 35 12.53 0.58 1.71
CA LEU A 35 12.39 -0.86 1.66
C LEU A 35 11.14 -1.27 2.44
N THR A 36 10.29 -2.08 1.85
CA THR A 36 9.06 -2.58 2.48
C THR A 36 9.06 -4.11 2.59
N GLU A 37 8.20 -4.65 3.46
CA GLU A 37 7.95 -6.10 3.54
C GLU A 37 7.54 -6.69 2.19
N LYS A 38 6.73 -5.95 1.39
CA LYS A 38 6.32 -6.36 0.05
C LYS A 38 7.52 -6.52 -0.88
N ASP A 39 8.51 -5.64 -0.80
CA ASP A 39 9.72 -5.71 -1.62
C ASP A 39 10.54 -6.95 -1.24
N ILE A 40 10.66 -7.25 0.06
CA ILE A 40 11.35 -8.45 0.56
C ILE A 40 10.64 -9.73 0.07
N VAL A 41 9.32 -9.80 0.22
CA VAL A 41 8.55 -10.96 -0.23
C VAL A 41 8.69 -11.15 -1.74
N LYS A 42 8.50 -10.08 -2.52
CA LYS A 42 8.54 -10.14 -3.99
C LYS A 42 9.92 -10.48 -4.54
N ASN A 43 10.99 -9.84 -4.02
CA ASN A 43 12.29 -9.87 -4.65
C ASN A 43 13.29 -10.85 -3.99
N VAL A 44 12.96 -11.36 -2.81
CA VAL A 44 13.85 -12.30 -2.08
C VAL A 44 13.16 -13.62 -1.82
N VAL A 45 11.98 -13.61 -1.18
CA VAL A 45 11.28 -14.85 -0.81
C VAL A 45 10.74 -15.56 -2.04
N ALA A 46 10.02 -14.86 -2.92
CA ALA A 46 9.43 -15.44 -4.13
C ALA A 46 10.48 -15.90 -5.15
N THR A 47 11.71 -15.39 -5.06
CA THR A 47 12.83 -15.76 -5.94
C THR A 47 13.80 -16.74 -5.28
N SER A 48 13.50 -17.19 -4.05
CA SER A 48 14.34 -18.13 -3.28
C SER A 48 15.79 -17.64 -3.06
N LEU A 49 15.99 -16.33 -2.99
CA LEU A 49 17.30 -15.75 -2.71
C LEU A 49 17.62 -15.76 -1.21
N ASP A 50 18.92 -15.87 -0.88
CA ASP A 50 19.38 -15.84 0.52
C ASP A 50 19.41 -14.38 1.03
N PRO A 51 18.55 -14.01 2.02
CA PRO A 51 18.47 -12.65 2.55
C PRO A 51 19.75 -12.18 3.26
N SER A 52 20.67 -13.11 3.57
CA SER A 52 21.97 -12.76 4.17
C SER A 52 23.01 -12.31 3.13
N LYS A 53 22.74 -12.55 1.84
CA LYS A 53 23.66 -12.22 0.72
C LYS A 53 23.17 -11.05 -0.12
N ILE A 54 21.88 -10.72 -0.03
CA ILE A 54 21.29 -9.60 -0.77
C ILE A 54 21.36 -8.34 0.09
N ILE A 55 21.76 -7.23 -0.51
CA ILE A 55 21.81 -5.94 0.17
C ILE A 55 20.56 -5.09 -0.15
N VAL A 56 20.24 -4.19 0.75
CA VAL A 56 19.06 -3.33 0.67
C VAL A 56 19.00 -2.55 -0.63
N ARG A 57 20.13 -2.04 -1.11
CA ARG A 57 20.25 -1.26 -2.36
C ARG A 57 19.72 -1.98 -3.58
N ASP A 58 19.81 -3.31 -3.61
CA ASP A 58 19.46 -4.12 -4.79
C ASP A 58 17.96 -4.23 -5.01
N ILE A 59 17.18 -4.12 -3.91
CA ILE A 59 15.73 -4.36 -3.97
C ILE A 59 14.89 -3.19 -3.45
N MET A 60 15.50 -2.15 -2.85
CA MET A 60 14.77 -0.97 -2.38
C MET A 60 14.13 -0.21 -3.54
N SER A 61 13.01 0.48 -3.28
CA SER A 61 12.49 1.51 -4.19
C SER A 61 13.45 2.70 -4.21
N LYS A 62 13.97 3.02 -5.41
CA LYS A 62 14.90 4.14 -5.63
C LYS A 62 14.18 5.47 -5.89
N ILE A 63 12.89 5.41 -6.19
CA ILE A 63 12.05 6.59 -6.38
C ILE A 63 11.50 6.99 -5.04
N LEU A 64 11.89 8.16 -4.58
CA LEU A 64 11.49 8.70 -3.29
C LEU A 64 10.68 9.98 -3.48
N VAL A 65 9.40 9.93 -3.13
CA VAL A 65 8.55 11.10 -2.98
C VAL A 65 8.70 11.57 -1.54
N THR A 66 9.04 12.81 -1.33
CA THR A 66 9.28 13.41 -0.01
C THR A 66 8.37 14.59 0.22
N ILE A 67 8.26 15.02 1.48
CA ILE A 67 7.53 16.22 1.88
C ILE A 67 8.40 17.06 2.82
N SER A 68 8.25 18.39 2.75
CA SER A 68 8.88 19.31 3.70
C SER A 68 8.13 19.32 5.04
N PRO A 69 8.80 19.59 6.17
CA PRO A 69 8.13 19.79 7.44
C PRO A 69 7.20 21.03 7.46
N ASP A 70 7.40 21.97 6.54
CA ASP A 70 6.60 23.20 6.43
C ASP A 70 5.30 22.99 5.63
N ASN A 71 5.13 21.85 4.96
CA ASN A 71 3.89 21.52 4.25
C ASN A 71 2.77 21.20 5.25
N ASP A 72 1.54 21.54 4.85
CA ASP A 72 0.35 21.13 5.59
C ASP A 72 0.15 19.60 5.54
N ILE A 73 -0.43 19.06 6.60
CA ILE A 73 -0.76 17.63 6.68
C ILE A 73 -1.78 17.21 5.60
N TYR A 74 -2.60 18.18 5.16
CA TYR A 74 -3.53 17.98 4.04
C TYR A 74 -2.79 17.78 2.72
N ASP A 75 -1.72 18.56 2.46
CA ASP A 75 -0.88 18.38 1.27
C ASP A 75 -0.22 17.00 1.25
N ALA A 76 0.25 16.54 2.42
CA ALA A 76 0.79 15.20 2.59
C ALA A 76 -0.23 14.12 2.18
N LEU A 77 -1.47 14.32 2.55
CA LEU A 77 -2.57 13.41 2.28
C LEU A 77 -2.94 13.35 0.80
N ILE A 78 -3.02 14.51 0.15
CA ILE A 78 -3.23 14.60 -1.29
C ILE A 78 -2.11 13.87 -2.03
N LEU A 79 -0.86 14.14 -1.66
CA LEU A 79 0.31 13.51 -2.27
C LEU A 79 0.32 11.98 -2.09
N MET A 80 -0.06 11.50 -0.89
CA MET A 80 -0.22 10.06 -0.64
C MET A 80 -1.28 9.44 -1.54
N GLY A 81 -2.43 10.11 -1.72
CA GLY A 81 -3.52 9.64 -2.57
C GLY A 81 -3.18 9.65 -4.05
N GLU A 82 -2.56 10.73 -4.54
CA GLU A 82 -2.18 10.85 -5.97
C GLU A 82 -1.12 9.82 -6.40
N LYS A 83 -0.19 9.52 -5.50
CA LYS A 83 0.95 8.62 -5.77
C LYS A 83 0.75 7.20 -5.24
N ASP A 84 -0.42 6.87 -4.69
CA ASP A 84 -0.73 5.59 -4.02
C ASP A 84 0.34 5.21 -2.96
N LEU A 85 0.72 6.19 -2.16
CA LEU A 85 1.75 6.04 -1.13
C LEU A 85 1.12 6.03 0.27
N ARG A 86 1.55 5.11 1.11
CA ARG A 86 1.14 5.04 2.53
C ARG A 86 2.16 5.66 3.48
N ARG A 87 3.28 6.13 2.95
CA ARG A 87 4.40 6.68 3.72
C ARG A 87 5.10 7.75 2.91
N LEU A 88 5.40 8.88 3.55
CA LEU A 88 6.18 9.97 2.98
C LEU A 88 7.35 10.27 3.90
N PRO A 89 8.59 10.18 3.41
CA PRO A 89 9.74 10.70 4.13
C PRO A 89 9.63 12.23 4.27
N VAL A 90 9.85 12.71 5.49
CA VAL A 90 9.92 14.15 5.76
C VAL A 90 11.38 14.56 5.66
N VAL A 91 11.66 15.50 4.77
CA VAL A 91 13.03 15.95 4.45
C VAL A 91 13.13 17.45 4.65
N ASN A 92 14.18 17.86 5.35
CA ASN A 92 14.59 19.25 5.50
C ASN A 92 16.07 19.39 5.12
N ASP A 93 16.42 20.37 4.30
CA ASP A 93 17.80 20.62 3.83
C ASP A 93 18.50 19.33 3.34
N ASN A 94 17.79 18.56 2.50
CA ASN A 94 18.24 17.28 1.95
C ASN A 94 18.48 16.16 2.99
N LYS A 95 18.08 16.37 4.25
CA LYS A 95 18.23 15.41 5.34
C LYS A 95 16.89 14.85 5.77
N VAL A 96 16.85 13.55 5.97
CA VAL A 96 15.69 12.86 6.53
C VAL A 96 15.55 13.24 8.00
N ILE A 97 14.42 13.85 8.34
CA ILE A 97 14.06 14.19 9.72
C ILE A 97 12.95 13.31 10.29
N GLY A 98 12.16 12.64 9.41
CA GLY A 98 11.07 11.79 9.85
C GLY A 98 10.47 10.93 8.72
N LEU A 99 9.48 10.14 9.09
CA LEU A 99 8.64 9.36 8.18
C LEU A 99 7.18 9.56 8.61
N LEU A 100 6.40 10.23 7.76
CA LEU A 100 4.98 10.41 7.96
C LEU A 100 4.25 9.23 7.34
N THR A 101 3.33 8.62 8.09
CA THR A 101 2.48 7.53 7.58
C THR A 101 1.02 7.97 7.50
N PHE A 102 0.26 7.34 6.60
CA PHE A 102 -1.19 7.54 6.50
C PHE A 102 -1.90 7.33 7.86
N LYS A 103 -1.43 6.35 8.64
CA LYS A 103 -1.95 6.10 10.00
C LYS A 103 -1.70 7.26 10.96
N ASP A 104 -0.56 7.93 10.84
CA ASP A 104 -0.23 9.09 11.68
C ASP A 104 -1.15 10.26 11.35
N VAL A 105 -1.42 10.50 10.08
CA VAL A 105 -2.34 11.55 9.62
C VAL A 105 -3.73 11.35 10.21
N ILE A 106 -4.30 10.15 10.06
CA ILE A 106 -5.64 9.83 10.59
C ILE A 106 -5.69 9.94 12.12
N ARG A 107 -4.61 9.57 12.81
CA ARG A 107 -4.54 9.67 14.27
C ARG A 107 -4.53 11.11 14.77
N ILE A 108 -3.87 12.02 14.04
CA ILE A 108 -3.72 13.43 14.43
C ILE A 108 -4.97 14.23 14.03
N GLN A 109 -5.53 13.98 12.86
CA GLN A 109 -6.72 14.66 12.34
C GLN A 109 -7.77 13.66 11.81
N PRO A 110 -8.55 13.04 12.68
CA PRO A 110 -9.57 12.06 12.28
C PRO A 110 -10.62 12.63 11.31
N GLN A 111 -10.90 13.94 11.40
CA GLN A 111 -11.89 14.62 10.55
C GLN A 111 -11.48 14.63 9.07
N LEU A 112 -10.19 14.52 8.76
CA LEU A 112 -9.73 14.37 7.37
C LEU A 112 -10.11 13.04 6.74
N PHE A 113 -10.53 12.05 7.56
CA PHE A 113 -10.97 10.75 7.07
C PHE A 113 -12.18 10.86 6.13
N ASP A 114 -13.15 11.71 6.45
CA ASP A 114 -14.36 11.88 5.64
C ASP A 114 -14.03 12.50 4.27
N VAL A 115 -13.14 13.49 4.25
CA VAL A 115 -12.67 14.15 3.02
C VAL A 115 -11.90 13.17 2.13
N ILE A 116 -11.12 12.28 2.76
CA ILE A 116 -10.35 11.26 2.07
C ILE A 116 -11.28 10.18 1.53
N ALA A 117 -12.19 9.68 2.37
CA ALA A 117 -13.15 8.64 1.98
C ALA A 117 -13.99 9.08 0.78
N GLU A 118 -14.36 10.35 0.72
CA GLU A 118 -15.10 10.92 -0.41
C GLU A 118 -14.24 10.98 -1.69
N LYS A 119 -12.99 11.44 -1.60
CA LYS A 119 -12.06 11.46 -2.75
C LYS A 119 -11.69 10.06 -3.25
N PHE A 120 -11.50 9.11 -2.33
CA PHE A 120 -11.23 7.71 -2.72
C PHE A 120 -12.46 7.03 -3.29
N ARG A 121 -13.69 7.35 -2.81
CA ARG A 121 -14.94 6.86 -3.40
C ARG A 121 -15.10 7.32 -4.85
N ILE A 122 -14.80 8.57 -5.16
CA ILE A 122 -14.86 9.10 -6.53
C ILE A 122 -13.88 8.36 -7.44
N LYS A 123 -12.65 8.12 -6.99
CA LYS A 123 -11.65 7.31 -7.74
C LYS A 123 -12.06 5.85 -7.90
N ASP A 124 -12.68 5.26 -6.88
CA ASP A 124 -13.18 3.88 -6.93
C ASP A 124 -14.42 3.76 -7.82
N GLU A 125 -15.25 4.80 -7.92
CA GLU A 125 -16.39 4.83 -8.85
C GLU A 125 -15.92 4.99 -10.29
N GLU A 126 -14.92 5.83 -10.58
CA GLU A 126 -14.30 5.92 -11.89
C GLU A 126 -13.59 4.60 -12.29
N ASN A 127 -12.92 3.93 -11.36
CA ASN A 127 -12.33 2.62 -11.58
C ASN A 127 -13.39 1.50 -11.65
N LYS A 128 -14.48 1.58 -10.89
CA LYS A 128 -15.59 0.61 -10.95
C LYS A 128 -16.36 0.71 -12.26
N LEU A 129 -16.54 1.88 -12.84
CA LEU A 129 -17.14 2.03 -14.17
C LEU A 129 -16.30 1.35 -15.27
N SER A 130 -14.99 1.27 -15.11
CA SER A 130 -14.11 0.49 -16.01
C SER A 130 -14.02 -1.00 -15.64
N PHE A 131 -14.40 -1.39 -14.42
CA PHE A 131 -14.32 -2.76 -13.89
C PHE A 131 -15.64 -3.53 -13.99
N THR A 132 -16.78 -2.82 -14.05
CA THR A 132 -18.11 -3.44 -14.11
C THR A 132 -18.45 -4.08 -15.46
N GLU A 133 -17.63 -3.86 -16.50
CA GLU A 133 -17.89 -4.49 -17.81
C GLU A 133 -17.28 -5.89 -17.99
N LYS A 134 -16.50 -6.47 -17.04
CA LYS A 134 -15.83 -7.76 -17.25
C LYS A 134 -15.55 -8.62 -16.02
N ILE A 135 -16.34 -8.60 -14.97
CA ILE A 135 -16.21 -9.64 -13.94
C ILE A 135 -17.37 -10.62 -14.13
N ASN A 136 -17.13 -11.68 -14.91
CA ASN A 136 -17.85 -12.93 -14.73
C ASN A 136 -17.43 -13.46 -13.36
N LEU A 137 -18.21 -13.20 -12.34
CA LEU A 137 -18.01 -13.76 -11.01
C LEU A 137 -18.43 -15.21 -11.07
N GLU A 138 -17.48 -16.13 -11.16
CA GLU A 138 -17.76 -17.57 -11.08
C GLU A 138 -17.61 -18.03 -9.62
N GLY A 139 -18.57 -18.81 -9.15
CA GLY A 139 -18.56 -19.28 -7.77
C GLY A 139 -19.78 -20.17 -7.46
N TYR A 140 -19.93 -20.53 -6.19
CA TYR A 140 -21.09 -21.29 -5.73
C TYR A 140 -22.28 -20.38 -5.44
N CYS A 141 -23.41 -20.65 -6.08
CA CYS A 141 -24.67 -19.96 -5.82
C CYS A 141 -25.11 -20.16 -4.36
N GLU A 142 -25.39 -19.09 -3.65
CA GLU A 142 -25.79 -19.16 -2.24
C GLU A 142 -27.15 -19.87 -2.02
N ARG A 143 -27.97 -20.03 -3.08
CA ARG A 143 -29.28 -20.67 -2.99
C ARG A 143 -29.29 -22.14 -3.41
N CYS A 144 -28.68 -22.49 -4.56
CA CYS A 144 -28.70 -23.84 -5.08
C CYS A 144 -27.37 -24.59 -4.98
N ASN A 145 -26.30 -23.89 -4.57
CA ASN A 145 -24.94 -24.41 -4.42
C ASN A 145 -24.30 -24.95 -5.71
N SER A 146 -24.85 -24.61 -6.90
CA SER A 146 -24.20 -24.88 -8.19
C SER A 146 -23.03 -23.92 -8.41
N TYR A 147 -21.97 -24.40 -9.06
CA TYR A 147 -20.82 -23.57 -9.44
C TYR A 147 -21.07 -23.01 -10.84
N GLU A 148 -21.36 -21.71 -10.92
CA GLU A 148 -21.74 -21.01 -12.14
C GLU A 148 -21.36 -19.53 -12.09
N SER A 149 -21.68 -18.80 -13.17
CA SER A 149 -21.59 -17.34 -13.20
C SER A 149 -22.62 -16.73 -12.24
N LEU A 150 -22.15 -15.88 -11.32
CA LEU A 150 -22.95 -15.31 -10.25
C LEU A 150 -23.20 -13.81 -10.47
N MET A 151 -24.39 -13.40 -10.11
CA MET A 151 -24.79 -11.99 -10.04
C MET A 151 -25.12 -11.59 -8.60
N ASN A 152 -24.66 -10.44 -8.17
CA ASN A 152 -25.00 -9.88 -6.86
C ASN A 152 -26.40 -9.28 -6.92
N ARG A 153 -27.30 -9.76 -6.07
CA ARG A 153 -28.64 -9.20 -5.91
C ARG A 153 -28.95 -8.99 -4.43
N SER A 154 -29.06 -7.74 -4.04
CA SER A 154 -29.36 -7.34 -2.64
C SER A 154 -28.39 -7.92 -1.61
N GLY A 155 -27.11 -8.10 -1.95
CA GLY A 155 -26.08 -8.61 -1.06
C GLY A 155 -25.84 -10.13 -1.14
N SER A 156 -26.65 -10.89 -1.92
CA SER A 156 -26.46 -12.32 -2.16
C SER A 156 -25.95 -12.60 -3.56
N TYR A 157 -25.07 -13.59 -3.69
CA TYR A 157 -24.51 -14.05 -4.97
C TYR A 157 -25.27 -15.25 -5.49
N LEU A 158 -26.07 -15.04 -6.55
CA LEU A 158 -26.99 -16.04 -7.10
C LEU A 158 -26.68 -16.31 -8.57
N CYS A 159 -26.90 -17.56 -9.02
CA CYS A 159 -26.87 -17.92 -10.44
C CYS A 159 -28.11 -17.39 -11.16
N GLU A 160 -28.06 -17.36 -12.49
CA GLU A 160 -29.12 -16.82 -13.34
C GLU A 160 -30.47 -17.53 -13.07
N ASP A 161 -30.48 -18.84 -12.96
CA ASP A 161 -31.69 -19.65 -12.70
C ASP A 161 -32.34 -19.30 -11.35
N CYS A 162 -31.52 -19.04 -10.32
CA CYS A 162 -32.03 -18.67 -9.00
C CYS A 162 -32.52 -17.21 -8.92
N ILE A 163 -32.05 -16.36 -9.80
CA ILE A 163 -32.51 -14.96 -9.91
C ILE A 163 -33.88 -14.90 -10.61
N VAL A 164 -34.09 -15.69 -11.66
CA VAL A 164 -35.37 -15.76 -12.43
C VAL A 164 -36.48 -16.39 -11.60
N ALA A 165 -36.14 -17.22 -10.59
CA ALA A 165 -37.09 -17.91 -9.71
C ALA A 165 -37.57 -17.08 -8.50
N ILE A 166 -37.25 -15.78 -8.46
CA ILE A 166 -37.71 -14.80 -7.47
C ILE A 166 -38.68 -13.83 -8.13
#